data_51a009f2627a1fb6b9048a153da340a9
#
_entry.id   51a009f2627a1fb6b9048a153da340a9
#
_cell.length_a   1.000
_cell.length_b   1.000
_cell.length_c   1.000
_cell.angle_alpha   90.00
_cell.angle_beta   90.00
_cell.angle_gamma   90.00
#
_symmetry.space_group_name_H-M   'P 1'
#
loop_
_entity.id
_entity.type
_entity.pdbx_description
1 polymer ?
#
loop_
_entity_poly.entity_id
_entity_poly.type
_entity_poly.pdbx_seq_one_letter_code
_entity_poly.pdbx_strand_id
1 'polypeptide(L)'
;MYRETEKIKFTMLEGGILNTECFPKTTMTLEDGIESTRISAEMNEGQELPLLCDITNVVKMSQECRKHFAGEEHAKTFSKCALIISNPISKIIGNFFMGLNKPLKPTKLFTNKSDGLQWLQKS
;
A
#
# COMPACT_ATOMS: atom_id res chain seq x y z
N MET A 1 -3.11 -16.13 5.93
CA MET A 1 -3.03 -16.22 4.46
C MET A 1 -1.89 -15.36 3.95
N TYR A 2 -1.17 -15.85 2.97
CA TYR A 2 0.04 -15.21 2.45
C TYR A 2 0.15 -15.43 0.94
N ARG A 3 0.52 -14.38 0.22
CA ARG A 3 0.84 -14.47 -1.20
C ARG A 3 2.02 -13.54 -1.50
N GLU A 4 2.72 -13.81 -2.59
CA GLU A 4 3.79 -12.91 -3.02
C GLU A 4 3.93 -12.88 -4.53
N THR A 5 4.45 -11.76 -5.02
CA THR A 5 4.90 -11.62 -6.40
C THR A 5 6.43 -11.48 -6.35
N GLU A 6 7.05 -11.18 -7.49
CA GLU A 6 8.50 -10.89 -7.49
C GLU A 6 8.83 -9.64 -6.68
N LYS A 7 7.86 -8.75 -6.46
CA LYS A 7 8.11 -7.43 -5.88
C LYS A 7 7.44 -7.19 -4.53
N ILE A 8 6.35 -7.88 -4.22
CA ILE A 8 5.55 -7.59 -3.04
C ILE A 8 5.15 -8.85 -2.30
N LYS A 9 5.20 -8.78 -0.96
CA LYS A 9 4.63 -9.80 -0.07
C LYS A 9 3.29 -9.29 0.46
N PHE A 10 2.28 -10.15 0.46
CA PHE A 10 0.95 -9.86 0.96
C PHE A 10 0.63 -10.82 2.10
N THR A 11 0.32 -10.30 3.28
CA THR A 11 -0.02 -11.11 4.44
C THR A 11 -1.32 -10.58 5.06
N MET A 12 -2.29 -11.47 5.26
CA MET A 12 -3.50 -11.10 5.99
C MET A 12 -3.23 -11.26 7.48
N LEU A 13 -3.24 -10.14 8.21
CA LEU A 13 -3.00 -10.14 9.64
C LEU A 13 -4.29 -10.45 10.41
N GLU A 14 -4.14 -10.83 11.68
CA GLU A 14 -5.28 -10.99 12.57
C GLU A 14 -6.09 -9.70 12.61
N GLY A 15 -7.42 -9.85 12.67
CA GLY A 15 -8.30 -8.69 12.68
C GLY A 15 -8.67 -8.17 11.31
N GLY A 16 -8.17 -8.80 10.23
CA GLY A 16 -8.56 -8.43 8.88
C GLY A 16 -7.84 -7.19 8.34
N ILE A 17 -6.55 -7.05 8.63
CA ILE A 17 -5.70 -6.00 8.08
C ILE A 17 -4.80 -6.63 7.02
N LEU A 18 -4.83 -6.10 5.81
CA LEU A 18 -3.92 -6.57 4.76
C LEU A 18 -2.59 -5.84 4.91
N ASN A 19 -1.51 -6.61 5.05
CA ASN A 19 -0.15 -6.09 5.17
C ASN A 19 0.60 -6.34 3.87
N THR A 20 1.10 -5.29 3.24
CA THR A 20 1.92 -5.40 2.03
C THR A 20 3.30 -4.82 2.27
N GLU A 21 4.33 -5.54 1.82
CA GLU A 21 5.71 -5.12 1.95
C GLU A 21 6.44 -5.37 0.64
N CYS A 22 7.19 -4.37 0.17
CA CYS A 22 7.99 -4.54 -1.04
C CYS A 22 9.33 -5.19 -0.70
N PHE A 23 9.80 -6.06 -1.60
CA PHE A 23 11.15 -6.63 -1.49
C PHE A 23 12.20 -5.53 -1.68
N PRO A 24 13.45 -5.76 -1.22
CA PRO A 24 14.52 -4.76 -1.38
C PRO A 24 14.74 -4.35 -2.84
N LYS A 25 15.03 -3.06 -3.05
CA LYS A 25 15.36 -2.47 -4.36
C LYS A 25 14.23 -2.62 -5.39
N THR A 26 12.99 -2.55 -4.94
CA THR A 26 11.84 -2.73 -5.82
C THR A 26 11.56 -1.49 -6.66
N THR A 27 11.34 -1.71 -7.96
CA THR A 27 10.82 -0.71 -8.89
C THR A 27 9.40 -1.09 -9.24
N MET A 28 8.45 -0.16 -9.07
CA MET A 28 7.03 -0.41 -9.33
C MET A 28 6.60 0.26 -10.62
N THR A 29 6.08 -0.55 -11.55
CA THR A 29 5.47 -0.08 -12.81
C THR A 29 3.95 -0.12 -12.68
N LEU A 30 3.26 0.38 -13.72
CA LEU A 30 1.80 0.30 -13.75
C LEU A 30 1.30 -1.15 -13.66
N GLU A 31 1.95 -2.07 -14.38
CA GLU A 31 1.57 -3.49 -14.35
C GLU A 31 1.71 -4.08 -12.95
N ASP A 32 2.75 -3.68 -12.24
CA ASP A 32 2.94 -4.12 -10.84
C ASP A 32 1.82 -3.60 -9.95
N GLY A 33 1.41 -2.36 -10.17
CA GLY A 33 0.30 -1.76 -9.44
C GLY A 33 -1.03 -2.46 -9.70
N ILE A 34 -1.31 -2.76 -10.97
CA ILE A 34 -2.53 -3.47 -11.37
C ILE A 34 -2.56 -4.87 -10.75
N GLU A 35 -1.44 -5.59 -10.80
CA GLU A 35 -1.35 -6.91 -10.19
C GLU A 35 -1.55 -6.85 -8.67
N SER A 36 -0.96 -5.85 -8.02
CA SER A 36 -1.12 -5.66 -6.58
C SER A 36 -2.60 -5.44 -6.22
N THR A 37 -3.30 -4.63 -6.99
CA THR A 37 -4.72 -4.37 -6.78
C THR A 37 -5.54 -5.65 -6.93
N ARG A 38 -5.23 -6.44 -7.97
CA ARG A 38 -5.93 -7.71 -8.22
C ARG A 38 -5.74 -8.70 -7.06
N ILE A 39 -4.51 -8.85 -6.60
CA ILE A 39 -4.20 -9.76 -5.48
C ILE A 39 -4.88 -9.27 -4.20
N SER A 40 -4.84 -7.98 -3.93
CA SER A 40 -5.50 -7.40 -2.76
C SER A 40 -7.01 -7.69 -2.78
N ALA A 41 -7.66 -7.50 -3.93
CA ALA A 41 -9.09 -7.76 -4.07
C ALA A 41 -9.41 -9.25 -3.83
N GLU A 42 -8.57 -10.14 -4.35
CA GLU A 42 -8.76 -11.57 -4.16
C GLU A 42 -8.58 -11.97 -2.69
N MET A 43 -7.52 -11.48 -2.03
CA MET A 43 -7.27 -11.79 -0.63
C MET A 43 -8.34 -11.22 0.29
N ASN A 44 -8.85 -10.04 -0.04
CA ASN A 44 -9.89 -9.37 0.74
C ASN A 44 -11.30 -9.89 0.41
N GLU A 45 -11.42 -10.80 -0.55
CA GLU A 45 -12.71 -11.35 -1.00
C GLU A 45 -13.70 -10.24 -1.37
N GLY A 46 -13.19 -9.22 -2.06
CA GLY A 46 -14.00 -8.10 -2.53
C GLY A 46 -14.36 -7.07 -1.47
N GLN A 47 -13.89 -7.22 -0.24
CA GLN A 47 -14.17 -6.28 0.83
C GLN A 47 -13.11 -5.17 0.90
N GLU A 48 -13.50 -4.02 1.43
CA GLU A 48 -12.57 -2.94 1.74
C GLU A 48 -12.03 -3.16 3.15
N LEU A 49 -10.76 -3.53 3.26
CA LEU A 49 -10.12 -3.77 4.54
C LEU A 49 -9.05 -2.72 4.82
N PRO A 50 -8.71 -2.49 6.11
CA PRO A 50 -7.57 -1.63 6.42
C PRO A 50 -6.29 -2.17 5.78
N LEU A 51 -5.45 -1.28 5.27
CA LEU A 51 -4.22 -1.63 4.56
C LEU A 51 -3.00 -1.05 5.28
N LEU A 52 -2.06 -1.92 5.62
CA LEU A 52 -0.74 -1.52 6.12
C LEU A 52 0.24 -1.74 4.96
N CYS A 53 0.72 -0.64 4.37
CA CYS A 53 1.53 -0.71 3.15
C CYS A 53 2.92 -0.17 3.41
N ASP A 54 3.94 -1.04 3.37
CA ASP A 54 5.32 -0.65 3.61
C ASP A 54 6.05 -0.46 2.29
N ILE A 55 6.36 0.79 1.96
CA ILE A 55 7.08 1.14 0.73
C ILE A 55 8.54 1.51 1.00
N THR A 56 9.06 1.16 2.18
CA THR A 56 10.43 1.49 2.56
C THR A 56 11.46 1.04 1.53
N ASN A 57 11.25 -0.13 0.93
CA ASN A 57 12.20 -0.73 -0.01
C ASN A 57 11.97 -0.35 -1.47
N VAL A 58 10.99 0.50 -1.75
CA VAL A 58 10.74 0.97 -3.12
C VAL A 58 11.78 2.01 -3.48
N VAL A 59 12.51 1.78 -4.58
CA VAL A 59 13.53 2.72 -5.07
C VAL A 59 13.02 3.58 -6.21
N LYS A 60 11.93 3.17 -6.86
CA LYS A 60 11.32 3.94 -7.94
C LYS A 60 9.87 3.48 -8.14
N MET A 61 8.98 4.43 -8.38
CA MET A 61 7.58 4.16 -8.72
C MET A 61 7.18 5.08 -9.85
N SER A 62 6.70 4.51 -10.96
CA SER A 62 6.31 5.31 -12.12
C SER A 62 5.12 6.20 -11.79
N GLN A 63 4.97 7.28 -12.56
CA GLN A 63 3.84 8.19 -12.41
C GLN A 63 2.52 7.44 -12.64
N GLU A 64 2.49 6.56 -13.64
CA GLU A 64 1.30 5.76 -13.95
C GLU A 64 0.92 4.85 -12.80
N CYS A 65 1.91 4.25 -12.14
CA CYS A 65 1.66 3.41 -10.97
C CYS A 65 1.09 4.24 -9.82
N ARG A 66 1.64 5.44 -9.56
CA ARG A 66 1.12 6.31 -8.51
C ARG A 66 -0.33 6.72 -8.79
N LYS A 67 -0.63 7.06 -10.04
CA LYS A 67 -2.01 7.41 -10.44
C LYS A 67 -2.96 6.25 -10.24
N HIS A 68 -2.51 5.03 -10.58
CA HIS A 68 -3.32 3.83 -10.37
C HIS A 68 -3.65 3.63 -8.90
N PHE A 69 -2.65 3.73 -8.03
CA PHE A 69 -2.87 3.55 -6.59
C PHE A 69 -3.76 4.65 -5.98
N ALA A 70 -3.81 5.82 -6.60
CA ALA A 70 -4.68 6.91 -6.16
C ALA A 70 -6.07 6.85 -6.79
N GLY A 71 -6.33 5.88 -7.67
CA GLY A 71 -7.54 5.82 -8.46
C GLY A 71 -8.64 4.93 -7.88
N GLU A 72 -9.75 4.85 -8.61
CA GLU A 72 -10.95 4.15 -8.17
C GLU A 72 -10.78 2.65 -8.03
N GLU A 73 -10.02 2.02 -8.94
CA GLU A 73 -9.84 0.56 -8.90
C GLU A 73 -9.17 0.13 -7.59
N HIS A 74 -8.09 0.80 -7.24
CA HIS A 74 -7.37 0.47 -6.01
C HIS A 74 -8.20 0.83 -4.77
N ALA A 75 -8.96 1.91 -4.83
CA ALA A 75 -9.80 2.36 -3.70
C ALA A 75 -10.86 1.34 -3.30
N LYS A 76 -11.22 0.41 -4.19
CA LYS A 76 -12.18 -0.65 -3.88
C LYS A 76 -11.59 -1.73 -2.99
N THR A 77 -10.28 -1.75 -2.78
CA THR A 77 -9.60 -2.81 -2.04
C THR A 77 -9.28 -2.44 -0.60
N PHE A 78 -9.45 -1.18 -0.19
CA PHE A 78 -9.11 -0.81 1.19
C PHE A 78 -10.02 0.27 1.74
N SER A 79 -10.17 0.27 3.08
CA SER A 79 -10.99 1.26 3.78
C SER A 79 -10.17 2.47 4.22
N LYS A 80 -8.92 2.24 4.64
CA LYS A 80 -7.93 3.28 4.94
C LYS A 80 -6.54 2.65 4.84
N CYS A 81 -5.53 3.48 4.65
CA CYS A 81 -4.16 3.01 4.42
C CYS A 81 -3.17 3.70 5.35
N ALA A 82 -2.40 2.91 6.09
CA ALA A 82 -1.21 3.38 6.79
C ALA A 82 -0.02 3.09 5.89
N LEU A 83 0.62 4.14 5.40
CA LEU A 83 1.74 4.04 4.47
C LEU A 83 3.05 4.20 5.24
N ILE A 84 3.87 3.15 5.25
CA ILE A 84 5.11 3.16 6.03
C ILE A 84 6.27 3.61 5.14
N ILE A 85 6.97 4.64 5.62
CA ILE A 85 8.13 5.23 4.95
C ILE A 85 9.26 5.32 5.98
N SER A 86 10.52 5.21 5.55
CA SER A 86 11.63 5.28 6.51
C SER A 86 12.93 5.81 5.95
N ASN A 87 13.01 6.10 4.64
CA ASN A 87 14.22 6.63 4.02
C ASN A 87 13.86 7.76 3.06
N PRO A 88 14.84 8.53 2.55
CA PRO A 88 14.55 9.68 1.71
C PRO A 88 13.71 9.36 0.47
N ILE A 89 13.97 8.24 -0.19
CA ILE A 89 13.23 7.87 -1.40
C ILE A 89 11.78 7.54 -1.07
N SER A 90 11.55 6.72 -0.04
CA SER A 90 10.19 6.36 0.35
C SER A 90 9.41 7.57 0.85
N LYS A 91 10.08 8.53 1.50
CA LYS A 91 9.44 9.78 1.93
C LYS A 91 8.98 10.60 0.73
N ILE A 92 9.79 10.69 -0.33
CA ILE A 92 9.41 11.39 -1.55
C ILE A 92 8.18 10.74 -2.17
N ILE A 93 8.19 9.42 -2.30
CA ILE A 93 7.06 8.67 -2.86
C ILE A 93 5.80 8.87 -1.99
N GLY A 94 5.95 8.75 -0.67
CA GLY A 94 4.84 8.96 0.25
C GLY A 94 4.23 10.35 0.14
N ASN A 95 5.06 11.37 -0.03
CA ASN A 95 4.59 12.73 -0.17
C ASN A 95 3.79 12.95 -1.46
N PHE A 96 4.07 12.22 -2.54
CA PHE A 96 3.23 12.26 -3.72
C PHE A 96 1.80 11.83 -3.38
N PHE A 97 1.64 10.80 -2.56
CA PHE A 97 0.33 10.30 -2.16
C PHE A 97 -0.40 11.23 -1.19
N MET A 98 0.31 12.11 -0.52
CA MET A 98 -0.31 13.08 0.37
C MET A 98 -0.67 14.39 -0.34
N GLY A 99 -0.18 14.59 -1.54
CA GLY A 99 -0.39 15.81 -2.31
C GLY A 99 -0.86 15.56 -3.74
N LEU A 100 0.08 15.33 -4.66
CA LEU A 100 -0.21 15.26 -6.09
C LEU A 100 -1.08 14.07 -6.49
N ASN A 101 -0.83 12.90 -5.90
CA ASN A 101 -1.57 11.67 -6.21
C ASN A 101 -2.36 11.22 -4.99
N LYS A 102 -3.24 12.08 -4.49
CA LYS A 102 -3.98 11.82 -3.26
C LYS A 102 -4.99 10.68 -3.42
N PRO A 103 -4.91 9.63 -2.60
CA PRO A 103 -5.86 8.52 -2.67
C PRO A 103 -7.28 8.93 -2.32
N LEU A 104 -8.26 8.16 -2.79
CA LEU A 104 -9.67 8.42 -2.53
C LEU A 104 -10.10 8.00 -1.13
N LYS A 105 -9.32 7.17 -0.45
CA LYS A 105 -9.60 6.72 0.92
C LYS A 105 -8.61 7.35 1.89
N PRO A 106 -8.94 7.47 3.18
CA PRO A 106 -8.03 8.05 4.17
C PRO A 106 -6.67 7.35 4.16
N THR A 107 -5.59 8.12 4.03
CA THR A 107 -4.23 7.62 3.97
C THR A 107 -3.34 8.48 4.85
N LYS A 108 -2.50 7.85 5.65
CA LYS A 108 -1.62 8.56 6.56
C LYS A 108 -0.22 7.95 6.53
N LEU A 109 0.81 8.80 6.63
CA LEU A 109 2.20 8.37 6.63
C LEU A 109 2.66 8.05 8.05
N PHE A 110 3.44 6.97 8.18
CA PHE A 110 4.06 6.58 9.45
C PHE A 110 5.50 6.17 9.19
N THR A 111 6.33 6.27 10.21
CA THR A 111 7.74 5.89 10.10
C THR A 111 8.02 4.50 10.69
N ASN A 112 7.02 3.89 11.30
CA ASN A 112 7.13 2.51 11.80
C ASN A 112 5.77 1.81 11.76
N LYS A 113 5.81 0.50 11.70
CA LYS A 113 4.60 -0.32 11.56
C LYS A 113 3.71 -0.27 12.79
N SER A 114 4.30 -0.18 13.97
CA SER A 114 3.53 -0.19 15.23
C SER A 114 2.53 0.96 15.27
N ASP A 115 2.98 2.17 14.94
CA ASP A 115 2.10 3.34 14.93
C ASP A 115 1.04 3.22 13.83
N GLY A 116 1.43 2.71 12.68
CA GLY A 116 0.49 2.47 11.58
C GLY A 116 -0.61 1.49 11.97
N LEU A 117 -0.23 0.38 12.60
CA LEU A 117 -1.20 -0.62 13.07
C LEU A 117 -2.16 -0.04 14.09
N GLN A 118 -1.66 0.74 15.04
CA GLN A 118 -2.51 1.36 16.05
C GLN A 118 -3.57 2.26 15.39
N TRP A 119 -3.16 3.05 14.41
CA TRP A 119 -4.09 3.91 13.69
C TRP A 119 -5.14 3.10 12.92
N LEU A 120 -4.72 2.02 12.25
CA LEU A 120 -5.63 1.17 11.49
C LEU A 120 -6.65 0.45 12.37
N GLN A 121 -6.29 0.14 13.61
CA GLN A 121 -7.16 -0.57 14.55
C GLN A 121 -8.19 0.34 15.22
N LYS A 122 -8.05 1.64 15.10
CA LYS A 122 -9.03 2.59 15.63
C LYS A 122 -10.26 2.63 14.73
N SER A 123 -11.42 2.58 15.34
CA SER A 123 -12.68 2.63 14.61
C SER A 123 -13.13 4.07 14.31
#